data_76a9cae781414852d5f70da07db21148
#
_entry.id   76a9cae781414852d5f70da07db21148
#
_cell.length_a   1.000
_cell.length_b   1.000
_cell.length_c   1.000
_cell.angle_alpha   90.00
_cell.angle_beta   90.00
_cell.angle_gamma   90.00
#
_symmetry.space_group_name_H-M   'P 1'
#
loop_
_entity.id
_entity.type
_entity.pdbx_description
1 polymer ?
#
loop_
_entity_poly.entity_id
_entity_poly.type
_entity_poly.pdbx_seq_one_letter_code
_entity_poly.pdbx_strand_id
1 'polypeptide(L)'
;GSAGSAAATRLSEDPQRSVLLLEAGPDYPDFETLPDELKFGYATGTDIMVSDEHNWQFTGKANEIAETMLVPRGRVTGGTSAINGQVFLRGLTDDFNDWSSEGNKLWTFEEGLPFFRDLETDMDFHDDFHGSGGPIICHRFKRDDWLPSQTAFYSACIEAGFPAVADFNQPDSHGVGAIPCNNPNGIRFSTALGYLAQARHRVNFTIKSNCLARRLLFNDLSVTGVEVESGGESFVVEGEQIVLSSGTIANAQLLMLSGIGPSDHLQEMGIDLVLDLPGVG
;
A
#
# COMPACT_ATOMS: atom_id res chain seq x y z
N GLY A 1 6.17 -2.76 1.50
CA GLY A 1 5.11 -1.89 0.99
C GLY A 1 4.14 -1.43 2.07
N SER A 2 3.03 -0.76 1.70
CA SER A 2 2.10 -0.14 2.67
C SER A 2 1.55 -1.13 3.70
N ALA A 3 0.98 -2.25 3.24
CA ALA A 3 0.43 -3.28 4.13
C ALA A 3 1.50 -3.95 5.00
N GLY A 4 2.67 -4.24 4.42
CA GLY A 4 3.80 -4.84 5.14
C GLY A 4 4.34 -3.93 6.25
N SER A 5 4.37 -2.62 6.03
CA SER A 5 4.76 -1.64 7.06
C SER A 5 3.82 -1.68 8.26
N ALA A 6 2.51 -1.68 8.00
CA ALA A 6 1.50 -1.76 9.05
C ALA A 6 1.57 -3.11 9.80
N ALA A 7 1.60 -4.23 9.06
CA ALA A 7 1.67 -5.57 9.64
C ALA A 7 2.93 -5.78 10.50
N ALA A 8 4.12 -5.40 9.98
CA ALA A 8 5.37 -5.55 10.71
C ALA A 8 5.42 -4.68 11.97
N THR A 9 4.88 -3.45 11.90
CA THR A 9 4.77 -2.58 13.07
C THR A 9 3.87 -3.19 14.14
N ARG A 10 2.70 -3.70 13.77
CA ARG A 10 1.76 -4.32 14.73
C ARG A 10 2.29 -5.65 15.29
N LEU A 11 2.86 -6.51 14.44
CA LEU A 11 3.45 -7.77 14.89
C LEU A 11 4.61 -7.57 15.88
N SER A 12 5.40 -6.52 15.71
CA SER A 12 6.52 -6.20 16.60
C SER A 12 6.12 -5.54 17.93
N GLU A 13 4.82 -5.27 18.14
CA GLU A 13 4.30 -4.82 19.45
C GLU A 13 4.43 -5.93 20.52
N ASP A 14 4.37 -7.19 20.11
CA ASP A 14 4.68 -8.30 20.96
C ASP A 14 6.23 -8.49 21.05
N PRO A 15 6.86 -8.22 22.20
CA PRO A 15 8.31 -8.30 22.33
C PRO A 15 8.87 -9.73 22.23
N GLN A 16 8.02 -10.75 22.27
CA GLN A 16 8.42 -12.15 22.10
C GLN A 16 8.49 -12.56 20.62
N ARG A 17 7.98 -11.74 19.72
CA ARG A 17 8.05 -11.96 18.26
C ARG A 17 9.25 -11.23 17.67
N SER A 18 10.13 -11.96 17.03
CA SER A 18 11.17 -11.36 16.17
C SER A 18 10.59 -11.11 14.79
N VAL A 19 10.62 -9.86 14.33
CA VAL A 19 10.04 -9.46 13.05
C VAL A 19 11.13 -8.92 12.14
N LEU A 20 11.27 -9.53 10.96
CA LEU A 20 12.14 -9.06 9.89
C LEU A 20 11.30 -8.57 8.71
N LEU A 21 11.42 -7.29 8.37
CA LEU A 21 10.81 -6.70 7.18
C LEU A 21 11.85 -6.64 6.06
N LEU A 22 11.59 -7.35 4.97
CA LEU A 22 12.40 -7.33 3.75
C LEU A 22 11.81 -6.32 2.76
N GLU A 23 12.67 -5.45 2.21
CA GLU A 23 12.29 -4.47 1.19
C GLU A 23 13.30 -4.48 0.05
N ALA A 24 12.82 -4.60 -1.18
CA ALA A 24 13.68 -4.66 -2.36
C ALA A 24 14.36 -3.32 -2.70
N GLY A 25 13.74 -2.22 -2.33
CA GLY A 25 14.26 -0.87 -2.54
C GLY A 25 15.05 -0.33 -1.34
N PRO A 26 15.52 0.92 -1.44
CA PRO A 26 16.24 1.59 -0.37
C PRO A 26 15.35 1.91 0.84
N ASP A 27 16.00 2.24 1.95
CA ASP A 27 15.39 2.72 3.18
C ASP A 27 15.97 4.08 3.58
N TYR A 28 15.10 4.97 4.05
CA TYR A 28 15.45 6.30 4.51
C TYR A 28 14.92 6.49 5.94
N PRO A 29 15.68 6.06 6.96
CA PRO A 29 15.24 6.11 8.35
C PRO A 29 15.07 7.54 8.88
N ASP A 30 15.86 8.48 8.36
CA ASP A 30 15.88 9.88 8.79
C ASP A 30 15.10 10.74 7.80
N PHE A 31 14.12 11.50 8.30
CA PHE A 31 13.31 12.40 7.49
C PHE A 31 14.17 13.42 6.71
N GLU A 32 15.26 13.90 7.30
CA GLU A 32 16.16 14.88 6.67
C GLU A 32 16.82 14.33 5.40
N THR A 33 17.11 13.03 5.38
CA THR A 33 17.74 12.35 4.24
C THR A 33 16.75 11.78 3.24
N LEU A 34 15.44 11.87 3.53
CA LEU A 34 14.40 11.40 2.60
C LEU A 34 14.45 12.23 1.31
N PRO A 35 14.54 11.64 0.12
CA PRO A 35 14.53 12.35 -1.15
C PRO A 35 13.28 13.20 -1.36
N ASP A 36 13.43 14.37 -1.98
CA ASP A 36 12.33 15.31 -2.22
C ASP A 36 11.19 14.68 -3.02
N GLU A 37 11.50 13.80 -3.96
CA GLU A 37 10.49 13.05 -4.74
C GLU A 37 9.61 12.13 -3.87
N LEU A 38 10.13 11.68 -2.73
CA LEU A 38 9.37 10.90 -1.75
C LEU A 38 8.67 11.79 -0.72
N LYS A 39 9.22 12.98 -0.44
CA LYS A 39 8.61 13.97 0.47
C LYS A 39 7.40 14.67 -0.16
N PHE A 40 7.54 15.15 -1.39
CA PHE A 40 6.61 16.10 -2.00
C PHE A 40 5.92 15.51 -3.23
N GLY A 41 4.63 15.21 -3.13
CA GLY A 41 3.91 14.59 -4.24
C GLY A 41 3.29 15.57 -5.23
N TYR A 42 2.73 16.67 -4.75
CA TYR A 42 2.04 17.63 -5.62
C TYR A 42 2.92 18.76 -6.17
N ALA A 43 4.07 19.01 -5.56
CA ALA A 43 4.89 20.17 -5.88
C ALA A 43 5.68 20.05 -7.19
N THR A 44 5.79 18.87 -7.77
CA THR A 44 6.83 18.56 -8.75
C THR A 44 6.33 17.85 -10.00
N GLY A 45 5.03 17.59 -10.10
CA GLY A 45 4.43 16.97 -11.28
C GLY A 45 4.58 15.45 -11.38
N THR A 46 4.18 14.91 -12.51
CA THR A 46 4.14 13.46 -12.77
C THR A 46 5.52 12.81 -12.89
N ASP A 47 6.55 13.59 -13.18
CA ASP A 47 7.91 13.08 -13.40
C ASP A 47 8.50 12.42 -12.14
N ILE A 48 8.10 12.87 -10.95
CA ILE A 48 8.54 12.29 -9.67
C ILE A 48 7.89 10.94 -9.37
N MET A 49 6.69 10.70 -9.85
CA MET A 49 6.05 9.39 -9.66
C MET A 49 6.67 8.28 -10.52
N VAL A 50 7.61 8.61 -11.38
CA VAL A 50 8.21 7.72 -12.37
C VAL A 50 9.72 7.63 -12.27
N SER A 51 10.34 8.07 -11.17
CA SER A 51 11.79 7.90 -11.02
C SER A 51 12.17 6.42 -11.02
N ASP A 52 13.23 6.09 -11.76
CA ASP A 52 13.69 4.71 -11.92
C ASP A 52 14.21 4.11 -10.60
N GLU A 53 14.65 4.96 -9.70
CA GLU A 53 15.26 4.54 -8.44
C GLU A 53 14.23 3.95 -7.46
N HIS A 54 13.07 4.59 -7.36
CA HIS A 54 12.05 4.24 -6.36
C HIS A 54 10.81 3.56 -6.96
N ASN A 55 10.90 3.11 -8.22
CA ASN A 55 9.80 2.52 -8.97
C ASN A 55 10.21 1.18 -9.61
N TRP A 56 9.32 0.19 -9.58
CA TRP A 56 9.54 -1.13 -10.20
C TRP A 56 9.53 -1.10 -11.73
N GLN A 57 9.16 -0.01 -12.37
CA GLN A 57 9.09 0.12 -13.84
C GLN A 57 8.18 -0.94 -14.51
N PHE A 58 7.15 -1.42 -13.83
CA PHE A 58 6.19 -2.32 -14.44
C PHE A 58 5.48 -1.64 -15.60
N THR A 59 5.24 -2.40 -16.65
CA THR A 59 4.46 -1.96 -17.80
C THR A 59 3.30 -2.89 -18.04
N GLY A 60 2.22 -2.37 -18.61
CA GLY A 60 1.04 -3.16 -18.93
C GLY A 60 0.25 -2.54 -20.08
N LYS A 61 -0.71 -3.31 -20.58
CA LYS A 61 -1.68 -2.84 -21.58
C LYS A 61 -3.08 -2.98 -21.00
N ALA A 62 -3.93 -1.99 -21.20
CA ALA A 62 -5.33 -2.05 -20.78
C ALA A 62 -6.14 -3.08 -21.57
N ASN A 63 -5.76 -3.32 -22.84
CA ASN A 63 -6.33 -4.31 -23.74
C ASN A 63 -5.35 -4.59 -24.91
N GLU A 64 -5.72 -5.47 -25.83
CA GLU A 64 -4.85 -5.90 -26.94
C GLU A 64 -4.46 -4.77 -27.91
N ILE A 65 -5.29 -3.74 -28.05
CA ILE A 65 -5.07 -2.62 -28.96
C ILE A 65 -4.49 -1.37 -28.28
N ALA A 66 -4.44 -1.35 -26.95
CA ALA A 66 -3.90 -0.23 -26.20
C ALA A 66 -2.36 -0.18 -26.30
N GLU A 67 -1.82 1.03 -26.28
CA GLU A 67 -0.38 1.21 -26.11
C GLU A 67 0.07 0.74 -24.73
N THR A 68 1.34 0.34 -24.64
CA THR A 68 1.96 -0.01 -23.37
C THR A 68 2.08 1.23 -22.49
N MET A 69 1.60 1.13 -21.24
CA MET A 69 1.67 2.18 -20.24
C MET A 69 2.49 1.75 -19.03
N LEU A 70 3.10 2.70 -18.36
CA LEU A 70 3.74 2.45 -17.08
C LEU A 70 2.68 2.16 -16.01
N VAL A 71 3.00 1.21 -15.12
CA VAL A 71 2.20 0.85 -13.95
C VAL A 71 3.06 1.09 -12.70
N PRO A 72 3.16 2.35 -12.22
CA PRO A 72 4.06 2.69 -11.13
C PRO A 72 3.75 1.93 -9.85
N ARG A 73 4.79 1.34 -9.26
CA ARG A 73 4.74 0.69 -7.93
C ARG A 73 6.02 1.02 -7.18
N GLY A 74 5.87 1.46 -5.93
CA GLY A 74 7.01 1.86 -5.12
C GLY A 74 7.97 0.72 -4.84
N ARG A 75 9.26 0.96 -5.10
CA ARG A 75 10.39 0.12 -4.74
C ARG A 75 11.25 0.85 -3.72
N VAL A 76 10.72 0.97 -2.54
CA VAL A 76 11.29 1.73 -1.42
C VAL A 76 10.56 1.31 -0.15
N THR A 77 11.16 1.48 1.01
CA THR A 77 10.49 1.28 2.30
C THR A 77 9.21 2.12 2.38
N GLY A 78 8.08 1.48 2.72
CA GLY A 78 6.75 2.07 2.62
C GLY A 78 6.04 1.77 1.29
N GLY A 79 6.76 1.31 0.27
CA GLY A 79 6.23 0.91 -1.04
C GLY A 79 5.47 2.03 -1.74
N THR A 80 4.35 1.70 -2.37
CA THR A 80 3.57 2.68 -3.15
C THR A 80 3.03 3.85 -2.32
N SER A 81 2.89 3.73 -0.99
CA SER A 81 2.53 4.88 -0.15
C SER A 81 3.59 5.98 -0.14
N ALA A 82 4.84 5.66 -0.51
CA ALA A 82 5.93 6.63 -0.62
C ALA A 82 5.99 7.35 -1.98
N ILE A 83 5.22 6.89 -2.99
CA ILE A 83 5.22 7.49 -4.35
C ILE A 83 3.82 7.84 -4.88
N ASN A 84 2.75 7.55 -4.13
CA ASN A 84 1.36 7.74 -4.57
C ASN A 84 0.92 9.21 -4.61
N GLY A 85 -0.30 9.43 -5.12
CA GLY A 85 -0.95 10.75 -5.18
C GLY A 85 -1.54 11.23 -3.85
N GLN A 86 -1.28 10.58 -2.73
CA GLN A 86 -1.65 11.01 -1.37
C GLN A 86 -3.16 11.09 -1.10
N VAL A 87 -3.97 10.50 -1.95
CA VAL A 87 -5.41 10.38 -1.73
C VAL A 87 -5.66 9.31 -0.66
N PHE A 88 -6.49 9.64 0.32
CA PHE A 88 -6.75 8.82 1.49
C PHE A 88 -8.25 8.48 1.60
N LEU A 89 -8.73 7.69 0.66
CA LEU A 89 -10.12 7.25 0.57
C LEU A 89 -10.29 5.83 1.09
N ARG A 90 -11.41 5.60 1.77
CA ARG A 90 -11.92 4.26 2.08
C ARG A 90 -12.79 3.73 0.93
N GLY A 91 -12.98 2.41 0.87
CA GLY A 91 -14.05 1.81 0.07
C GLY A 91 -15.41 2.20 0.62
N LEU A 92 -16.44 2.14 -0.21
CA LEU A 92 -17.81 2.37 0.17
C LEU A 92 -18.36 1.18 0.99
N THR A 93 -19.44 1.40 1.71
CA THR A 93 -20.13 0.34 2.47
C THR A 93 -20.48 -0.85 1.59
N ASP A 94 -20.94 -0.60 0.38
CA ASP A 94 -21.31 -1.64 -0.59
C ASP A 94 -20.13 -2.49 -1.03
N ASP A 95 -18.93 -1.91 -1.23
CA ASP A 95 -17.71 -2.66 -1.62
C ASP A 95 -17.38 -3.75 -0.59
N PHE A 96 -17.49 -3.41 0.71
CA PHE A 96 -17.22 -4.36 1.80
C PHE A 96 -18.35 -5.39 1.96
N ASN A 97 -19.61 -4.97 1.80
CA ASN A 97 -20.74 -5.86 1.88
C ASN A 97 -20.74 -6.87 0.74
N ASP A 98 -20.32 -6.47 -0.46
CA ASP A 98 -20.11 -7.39 -1.59
C ASP A 98 -19.05 -8.44 -1.25
N TRP A 99 -17.89 -8.04 -0.70
CA TRP A 99 -16.89 -9.01 -0.26
C TRP A 99 -17.42 -9.97 0.80
N SER A 100 -18.24 -9.49 1.72
CA SER A 100 -18.87 -10.31 2.75
C SER A 100 -19.85 -11.32 2.14
N SER A 101 -20.61 -10.91 1.12
CA SER A 101 -21.58 -11.77 0.42
C SER A 101 -20.91 -12.93 -0.33
N GLU A 102 -19.68 -12.72 -0.82
CA GLU A 102 -18.83 -13.74 -1.46
C GLU A 102 -18.17 -14.72 -0.46
N GLY A 103 -18.55 -14.68 0.81
CA GLY A 103 -18.10 -15.61 1.85
C GLY A 103 -17.08 -15.04 2.83
N ASN A 104 -16.64 -13.81 2.63
CA ASN A 104 -15.67 -13.14 3.50
C ASN A 104 -16.37 -12.41 4.66
N LYS A 105 -17.08 -13.11 5.49
CA LYS A 105 -18.02 -12.58 6.50
C LYS A 105 -17.44 -11.58 7.50
N LEU A 106 -16.11 -11.59 7.70
CA LEU A 106 -15.41 -10.65 8.57
C LEU A 106 -15.01 -9.36 7.85
N TRP A 107 -15.38 -9.19 6.59
CA TRP A 107 -15.05 -8.05 5.75
C TRP A 107 -16.25 -7.16 5.45
N THR A 108 -17.18 -7.01 6.39
CA THR A 108 -18.20 -5.98 6.30
C THR A 108 -17.59 -4.61 6.60
N PHE A 109 -18.24 -3.53 6.18
CA PHE A 109 -17.79 -2.18 6.52
C PHE A 109 -17.74 -1.96 8.04
N GLU A 110 -18.73 -2.47 8.77
CA GLU A 110 -18.82 -2.35 10.23
C GLU A 110 -17.65 -3.06 10.94
N GLU A 111 -17.29 -4.26 10.49
CA GLU A 111 -16.14 -5.00 11.03
C GLU A 111 -14.80 -4.34 10.66
N GLY A 112 -14.72 -3.67 9.51
CA GLY A 112 -13.55 -2.94 9.05
C GLY A 112 -13.37 -1.57 9.72
N LEU A 113 -14.45 -0.94 10.16
CA LEU A 113 -14.43 0.43 10.67
C LEU A 113 -13.47 0.66 11.86
N PRO A 114 -13.39 -0.20 12.87
CA PRO A 114 -12.42 -0.04 13.96
C PRO A 114 -10.97 0.05 13.43
N PHE A 115 -10.61 -0.75 12.42
CA PHE A 115 -9.26 -0.72 11.84
C PHE A 115 -9.01 0.55 11.02
N PHE A 116 -10.03 1.10 10.34
CA PHE A 116 -9.93 2.40 9.68
C PHE A 116 -9.69 3.52 10.68
N ARG A 117 -10.36 3.48 11.82
CA ARG A 117 -10.16 4.45 12.89
C ARG A 117 -8.78 4.32 13.55
N ASP A 118 -8.31 3.09 13.77
CA ASP A 118 -7.03 2.81 14.40
C ASP A 118 -5.82 3.19 13.53
N LEU A 119 -6.00 3.26 12.20
CA LEU A 119 -4.91 3.60 11.30
C LEU A 119 -4.73 5.10 11.08
N GLU A 120 -5.75 5.93 11.37
CA GLU A 120 -5.73 7.35 11.03
C GLU A 120 -5.74 8.29 12.23
N THR A 121 -5.17 9.47 12.01
CA THR A 121 -5.45 10.67 12.76
C THR A 121 -6.08 11.66 11.80
N ASP A 122 -7.42 11.77 11.82
CA ASP A 122 -8.14 12.77 11.02
C ASP A 122 -8.08 14.13 11.71
N MET A 123 -7.62 15.16 10.96
CA MET A 123 -7.42 16.51 11.50
C MET A 123 -8.69 17.37 11.41
N ASP A 124 -9.68 16.94 10.65
CA ASP A 124 -10.88 17.73 10.35
C ASP A 124 -12.14 17.15 11.00
N PHE A 125 -12.24 15.83 11.16
CA PHE A 125 -13.41 15.14 11.69
C PHE A 125 -13.07 14.31 12.94
N HIS A 126 -14.00 14.35 13.92
CA HIS A 126 -13.83 13.71 15.23
C HIS A 126 -15.11 13.00 15.67
N ASP A 127 -15.76 12.32 14.74
CA ASP A 127 -17.00 11.58 14.94
C ASP A 127 -16.75 10.06 15.08
N ASP A 128 -17.83 9.26 15.06
CA ASP A 128 -17.76 7.81 15.24
C ASP A 128 -17.10 7.09 14.07
N PHE A 129 -16.95 7.75 12.93
CA PHE A 129 -16.32 7.17 11.73
C PHE A 129 -14.82 7.46 11.63
N HIS A 130 -14.30 8.42 12.41
CA HIS A 130 -12.93 8.90 12.31
C HIS A 130 -12.07 8.55 13.51
N GLY A 131 -10.76 8.30 13.24
CA GLY A 131 -9.75 8.11 14.25
C GLY A 131 -9.00 9.40 14.60
N SER A 132 -8.49 9.47 15.83
CA SER A 132 -7.73 10.63 16.33
C SER A 132 -6.33 10.28 16.88
N GLY A 133 -5.91 9.03 16.79
CA GLY A 133 -4.66 8.55 17.39
C GLY A 133 -3.88 7.56 16.54
N GLY A 134 -4.31 7.33 15.30
CA GLY A 134 -3.63 6.41 14.39
C GLY A 134 -2.39 7.02 13.73
N PRO A 135 -1.53 6.18 13.16
CA PRO A 135 -0.23 6.59 12.66
C PRO A 135 -0.27 7.39 11.35
N ILE A 136 -1.38 7.40 10.61
CA ILE A 136 -1.47 8.13 9.33
C ILE A 136 -2.30 9.40 9.52
N ILE A 137 -1.68 10.54 9.27
CA ILE A 137 -2.36 11.84 9.37
C ILE A 137 -3.15 12.09 8.08
N CYS A 138 -4.43 12.42 8.23
CA CYS A 138 -5.34 12.73 7.15
C CYS A 138 -5.96 14.13 7.35
N HIS A 139 -6.10 14.88 6.26
CA HIS A 139 -6.75 16.18 6.26
C HIS A 139 -7.42 16.46 4.92
N ARG A 140 -8.20 17.54 4.84
CA ARG A 140 -8.78 18.06 3.59
C ARG A 140 -8.33 19.49 3.38
N PHE A 141 -8.06 19.86 2.12
CA PHE A 141 -7.76 21.23 1.76
C PHE A 141 -9.00 22.10 1.99
N LYS A 142 -8.82 23.21 2.73
CA LYS A 142 -9.88 24.16 2.98
C LYS A 142 -10.26 24.88 1.70
N ARG A 143 -11.50 25.31 1.62
CA ARG A 143 -12.05 25.94 0.41
C ARG A 143 -11.30 27.20 -0.02
N ASP A 144 -10.75 27.94 0.92
CA ASP A 144 -9.94 29.14 0.67
C ASP A 144 -8.58 28.82 0.04
N ASP A 145 -8.13 27.57 0.14
CA ASP A 145 -6.86 27.09 -0.44
C ASP A 145 -7.07 26.49 -1.86
N TRP A 146 -8.31 26.44 -2.33
CA TRP A 146 -8.60 25.81 -3.62
C TRP A 146 -8.17 26.70 -4.79
N LEU A 147 -7.64 26.06 -5.82
CA LEU A 147 -7.37 26.73 -7.09
C LEU A 147 -8.66 27.20 -7.75
N PRO A 148 -8.61 28.28 -8.55
CA PRO A 148 -9.79 28.77 -9.28
C PRO A 148 -10.48 27.69 -10.13
N SER A 149 -9.71 26.79 -10.75
CA SER A 149 -10.25 25.67 -11.53
C SER A 149 -11.00 24.65 -10.66
N GLN A 150 -10.52 24.35 -9.45
CA GLN A 150 -11.19 23.46 -8.51
C GLN A 150 -12.51 24.06 -8.02
N THR A 151 -12.49 25.36 -7.70
CA THR A 151 -13.69 26.11 -7.31
C THR A 151 -14.73 26.15 -8.43
N ALA A 152 -14.30 26.38 -9.69
CA ALA A 152 -15.18 26.38 -10.84
C ALA A 152 -15.79 24.98 -11.10
N PHE A 153 -14.98 23.93 -11.00
CA PHE A 153 -15.46 22.54 -11.13
C PHE A 153 -16.52 22.21 -10.07
N TYR A 154 -16.21 22.52 -8.79
CA TYR A 154 -17.17 22.31 -7.70
C TYR A 154 -18.48 23.02 -7.95
N SER A 155 -18.44 24.32 -8.33
CA SER A 155 -19.64 25.11 -8.60
C SER A 155 -20.47 24.53 -9.74
N ALA A 156 -19.81 24.10 -10.82
CA ALA A 156 -20.48 23.46 -11.95
C ALA A 156 -21.17 22.14 -11.56
N CYS A 157 -20.55 21.34 -10.69
CA CYS A 157 -21.16 20.11 -10.17
C CYS A 157 -22.42 20.42 -9.32
N ILE A 158 -22.34 21.42 -8.44
CA ILE A 158 -23.49 21.84 -7.63
C ILE A 158 -24.64 22.35 -8.53
N GLU A 159 -24.33 23.18 -9.53
CA GLU A 159 -25.32 23.67 -10.50
C GLU A 159 -25.94 22.53 -11.33
N ALA A 160 -25.17 21.47 -11.60
CA ALA A 160 -25.65 20.26 -12.28
C ALA A 160 -26.47 19.32 -11.36
N GLY A 161 -26.63 19.65 -10.08
CA GLY A 161 -27.47 18.91 -9.13
C GLY A 161 -26.71 17.82 -8.34
N PHE A 162 -25.39 17.76 -8.41
CA PHE A 162 -24.63 16.85 -7.53
C PHE A 162 -24.64 17.38 -6.09
N PRO A 163 -24.82 16.52 -5.07
CA PRO A 163 -24.80 16.94 -3.68
C PRO A 163 -23.40 17.38 -3.25
N ALA A 164 -23.34 18.36 -2.36
CA ALA A 164 -22.12 18.73 -1.67
C ALA A 164 -21.75 17.65 -0.63
N VAL A 165 -20.52 17.17 -0.65
CA VAL A 165 -19.99 16.20 0.30
C VAL A 165 -18.95 16.89 1.17
N ALA A 166 -19.16 16.83 2.46
CA ALA A 166 -18.21 17.36 3.44
C ALA A 166 -17.04 16.41 3.66
N ASP A 167 -17.32 15.11 3.63
CA ASP A 167 -16.34 14.06 3.83
C ASP A 167 -16.67 12.81 3.01
N PHE A 168 -15.68 12.33 2.22
CA PHE A 168 -15.79 11.11 1.42
C PHE A 168 -15.49 9.83 2.18
N ASN A 169 -15.01 9.91 3.42
CA ASN A 169 -14.77 8.75 4.28
C ASN A 169 -15.97 8.40 5.19
N GLN A 170 -17.07 9.13 5.06
CA GLN A 170 -18.36 8.75 5.63
C GLN A 170 -19.00 7.60 4.82
N PRO A 171 -19.80 6.73 5.45
CA PRO A 171 -20.58 5.74 4.73
C PRO A 171 -21.45 6.39 3.63
N ASP A 172 -21.54 5.73 2.49
CA ASP A 172 -22.44 6.09 1.38
C ASP A 172 -22.24 7.52 0.82
N SER A 173 -21.05 8.08 0.95
CA SER A 173 -20.70 9.41 0.46
C SER A 173 -20.63 9.42 -1.07
N HIS A 174 -21.48 10.25 -1.70
CA HIS A 174 -21.46 10.50 -3.14
C HIS A 174 -21.74 11.96 -3.45
N GLY A 175 -21.04 12.53 -4.42
CA GLY A 175 -21.20 13.94 -4.79
C GLY A 175 -19.89 14.64 -5.09
N VAL A 176 -19.77 15.92 -4.74
CA VAL A 176 -18.59 16.75 -4.96
C VAL A 176 -18.12 17.41 -3.67
N GLY A 177 -16.82 17.37 -3.40
CA GLY A 177 -16.22 17.92 -2.19
C GLY A 177 -14.71 17.86 -2.18
N ALA A 178 -14.10 18.26 -1.06
CA ALA A 178 -12.66 18.10 -0.86
C ALA A 178 -12.32 16.64 -0.59
N ILE A 179 -11.36 16.12 -1.36
CA ILE A 179 -10.88 14.75 -1.17
C ILE A 179 -9.96 14.69 0.06
N PRO A 180 -10.09 13.67 0.93
CA PRO A 180 -9.16 13.48 2.02
C PRO A 180 -7.77 13.08 1.51
N CYS A 181 -6.73 13.65 2.12
CA CYS A 181 -5.34 13.46 1.74
C CYS A 181 -4.45 13.16 2.95
N ASN A 182 -3.44 12.31 2.76
CA ASN A 182 -2.43 12.03 3.77
C ASN A 182 -1.12 12.82 3.49
N ASN A 183 -1.26 14.14 3.39
CA ASN A 183 -0.13 15.03 3.09
C ASN A 183 -0.09 16.29 3.99
N PRO A 184 -0.03 16.13 5.32
CA PRO A 184 0.06 17.25 6.23
C PRO A 184 1.26 18.14 5.87
N ASN A 185 1.01 19.46 5.78
CA ASN A 185 2.03 20.44 5.38
C ASN A 185 2.70 20.16 4.02
N GLY A 186 1.99 19.50 3.10
CA GLY A 186 2.51 19.12 1.79
C GLY A 186 3.45 17.92 1.78
N ILE A 187 3.70 17.31 2.93
CA ILE A 187 4.57 16.12 3.06
C ILE A 187 3.74 14.86 2.81
N ARG A 188 4.14 14.04 1.83
CA ARG A 188 3.55 12.72 1.61
C ARG A 188 3.78 11.84 2.82
N PHE A 189 2.74 11.63 3.62
CA PHE A 189 2.83 10.90 4.88
C PHE A 189 2.70 9.38 4.63
N SER A 190 3.80 8.80 4.13
CA SER A 190 3.85 7.37 3.79
C SER A 190 3.76 6.48 5.02
N THR A 191 3.51 5.18 4.81
CA THR A 191 3.55 4.19 5.90
C THR A 191 4.94 3.99 6.49
N ALA A 192 6.00 4.38 5.79
CA ALA A 192 7.34 4.44 6.38
C ALA A 192 7.43 5.53 7.46
N LEU A 193 6.84 6.71 7.20
CA LEU A 193 6.79 7.81 8.16
C LEU A 193 5.78 7.56 9.28
N GLY A 194 4.60 7.02 8.95
CA GLY A 194 3.55 6.78 9.94
C GLY A 194 3.80 5.56 10.81
N TYR A 195 3.96 4.39 10.21
CA TYR A 195 4.08 3.11 10.92
C TYR A 195 5.52 2.78 11.31
N LEU A 196 6.44 2.71 10.34
CA LEU A 196 7.77 2.18 10.61
C LEU A 196 8.59 3.11 11.51
N ALA A 197 8.46 4.42 11.38
CA ALA A 197 9.17 5.36 12.24
C ALA A 197 8.91 5.10 13.74
N GLN A 198 7.69 4.68 14.09
CA GLN A 198 7.32 4.35 15.47
C GLN A 198 7.92 3.01 15.97
N ALA A 199 8.25 2.09 15.05
CA ALA A 199 8.71 0.74 15.40
C ALA A 199 10.22 0.55 15.31
N ARG A 200 10.96 1.42 14.60
CA ARG A 200 12.40 1.26 14.33
C ARG A 200 13.27 1.11 15.57
N HIS A 201 12.84 1.63 16.72
CA HIS A 201 13.59 1.55 17.98
C HIS A 201 13.40 0.23 18.72
N ARG A 202 12.48 -0.64 18.27
CA ARG A 202 12.19 -1.92 18.93
C ARG A 202 13.30 -2.92 18.65
N VAL A 203 13.81 -3.56 19.69
CA VAL A 203 14.92 -4.52 19.59
C VAL A 203 14.56 -5.82 18.86
N ASN A 204 13.27 -6.13 18.79
CA ASN A 204 12.71 -7.29 18.11
C ASN A 204 12.25 -7.00 16.67
N PHE A 205 12.54 -5.81 16.13
CA PHE A 205 12.16 -5.41 14.80
C PHE A 205 13.39 -5.00 13.95
N THR A 206 13.53 -5.60 12.78
CA THR A 206 14.60 -5.31 11.84
C THR A 206 14.03 -5.01 10.46
N ILE A 207 14.49 -3.94 9.82
CA ILE A 207 14.24 -3.63 8.42
C ILE A 207 15.52 -3.93 7.63
N LYS A 208 15.41 -4.80 6.62
CA LYS A 208 16.48 -5.07 5.65
C LYS A 208 16.06 -4.58 4.28
N SER A 209 16.56 -3.41 3.92
CA SER A 209 16.41 -2.80 2.60
C SER A 209 17.38 -3.37 1.58
N ASN A 210 17.17 -3.04 0.30
CA ASN A 210 17.95 -3.55 -0.83
C ASN A 210 18.05 -5.08 -0.81
N CYS A 211 16.96 -5.74 -0.43
CA CYS A 211 16.86 -7.19 -0.27
C CYS A 211 15.64 -7.70 -1.04
N LEU A 212 15.89 -8.26 -2.21
CA LEU A 212 14.86 -8.76 -3.12
C LEU A 212 14.49 -10.19 -2.79
N ALA A 213 13.22 -10.46 -2.49
CA ALA A 213 12.69 -11.82 -2.40
C ALA A 213 12.59 -12.43 -3.80
N ARG A 214 13.21 -13.59 -4.00
CA ARG A 214 13.27 -14.31 -5.26
C ARG A 214 12.24 -15.42 -5.36
N ARG A 215 12.11 -16.22 -4.30
CA ARG A 215 11.11 -17.29 -4.19
C ARG A 215 10.93 -17.72 -2.75
N LEU A 216 9.79 -18.35 -2.48
CA LEU A 216 9.52 -19.07 -1.24
C LEU A 216 10.12 -20.45 -1.28
N LEU A 217 10.52 -20.95 -0.13
CA LEU A 217 11.05 -22.31 0.02
C LEU A 217 10.05 -23.14 0.83
N PHE A 218 9.85 -24.38 0.41
CA PHE A 218 8.88 -25.28 0.99
C PHE A 218 9.51 -26.58 1.47
N ASN A 219 8.93 -27.13 2.51
CA ASN A 219 9.04 -28.55 2.85
C ASN A 219 7.62 -29.12 2.73
N ASP A 220 7.38 -29.93 1.70
CA ASP A 220 6.05 -30.29 1.21
C ASP A 220 5.21 -29.04 0.90
N LEU A 221 4.10 -28.82 1.60
CA LEU A 221 3.23 -27.64 1.48
C LEU A 221 3.47 -26.58 2.58
N SER A 222 4.47 -26.78 3.43
CA SER A 222 4.82 -25.83 4.51
C SER A 222 5.92 -24.91 4.04
N VAL A 223 5.69 -23.60 4.09
CA VAL A 223 6.73 -22.62 3.80
C VAL A 223 7.76 -22.60 4.94
N THR A 224 9.05 -22.65 4.59
CA THR A 224 10.16 -22.72 5.55
C THR A 224 11.08 -21.51 5.49
N GLY A 225 11.06 -20.77 4.39
CA GLY A 225 11.94 -19.64 4.21
C GLY A 225 11.70 -18.90 2.91
N VAL A 226 12.53 -17.90 2.68
CA VAL A 226 12.55 -17.06 1.47
C VAL A 226 13.98 -17.03 0.95
N GLU A 227 14.18 -17.35 -0.32
CA GLU A 227 15.42 -17.05 -1.01
C GLU A 227 15.44 -15.58 -1.40
N VAL A 228 16.50 -14.88 -1.03
CA VAL A 228 16.65 -13.45 -1.21
C VAL A 228 17.96 -13.11 -1.89
N GLU A 229 17.98 -11.95 -2.54
CA GLU A 229 19.21 -11.38 -3.13
C GLU A 229 19.45 -9.99 -2.51
N SER A 230 20.67 -9.76 -2.05
CA SER A 230 21.10 -8.47 -1.51
C SER A 230 22.60 -8.29 -1.73
N GLY A 231 23.01 -7.12 -2.25
CA GLY A 231 24.42 -6.83 -2.49
C GLY A 231 25.11 -7.73 -3.52
N GLY A 232 24.34 -8.37 -4.41
CA GLY A 232 24.85 -9.33 -5.42
C GLY A 232 25.02 -10.76 -4.88
N GLU A 233 24.64 -11.02 -3.65
CA GLU A 233 24.66 -12.35 -3.03
C GLU A 233 23.25 -12.89 -2.84
N SER A 234 23.07 -14.19 -3.04
CA SER A 234 21.82 -14.90 -2.74
C SER A 234 21.99 -15.71 -1.47
N PHE A 235 21.00 -15.65 -0.59
CA PHE A 235 20.97 -16.41 0.66
C PHE A 235 19.52 -16.71 1.07
N VAL A 236 19.36 -17.57 2.06
CA VAL A 236 18.06 -17.98 2.59
C VAL A 236 17.80 -17.28 3.92
N VAL A 237 16.59 -16.76 4.06
CA VAL A 237 16.03 -16.27 5.32
C VAL A 237 14.97 -17.25 5.77
N GLU A 238 15.17 -17.88 6.90
CA GLU A 238 14.20 -18.78 7.51
C GLU A 238 13.22 -18.03 8.40
N GLY A 239 11.99 -18.51 8.51
CA GLY A 239 10.96 -17.93 9.34
C GLY A 239 9.83 -18.92 9.63
N GLU A 240 9.32 -18.89 10.86
CA GLU A 240 8.17 -19.71 11.27
C GLU A 240 6.87 -19.27 10.62
N GLN A 241 6.77 -17.98 10.32
CA GLN A 241 5.62 -17.36 9.63
C GLN A 241 6.13 -16.36 8.60
N ILE A 242 5.65 -16.50 7.37
CA ILE A 242 5.99 -15.61 6.27
C ILE A 242 4.74 -14.88 5.80
N VAL A 243 4.81 -13.55 5.78
CA VAL A 243 3.73 -12.67 5.34
C VAL A 243 4.12 -11.99 4.03
N LEU A 244 3.38 -12.27 2.96
CA LEU A 244 3.58 -11.64 1.65
C LEU A 244 2.85 -10.30 1.58
N SER A 245 3.60 -9.23 1.37
CA SER A 245 3.08 -7.86 1.27
C SER A 245 3.71 -7.07 0.13
N SER A 246 4.13 -7.76 -0.94
CA SER A 246 4.83 -7.17 -2.08
C SER A 246 3.89 -6.46 -3.08
N GLY A 247 2.59 -6.42 -2.78
CA GLY A 247 1.55 -5.84 -3.63
C GLY A 247 0.99 -6.82 -4.64
N THR A 248 -0.09 -6.43 -5.32
CA THR A 248 -0.88 -7.30 -6.19
C THR A 248 -0.02 -7.99 -7.26
N ILE A 249 0.80 -7.23 -7.99
CA ILE A 249 1.62 -7.76 -9.08
C ILE A 249 2.75 -8.65 -8.54
N ALA A 250 3.52 -8.14 -7.58
CA ALA A 250 4.71 -8.84 -7.12
C ALA A 250 4.39 -10.04 -6.20
N ASN A 251 3.26 -10.05 -5.47
CA ASN A 251 2.82 -11.24 -4.74
C ASN A 251 2.46 -12.38 -5.70
N ALA A 252 1.71 -12.10 -6.77
CA ALA A 252 1.38 -13.10 -7.79
C ALA A 252 2.65 -13.63 -8.45
N GLN A 253 3.55 -12.75 -8.86
CA GLN A 253 4.85 -13.14 -9.44
C GLN A 253 5.66 -14.01 -8.48
N LEU A 254 5.78 -13.61 -7.20
CA LEU A 254 6.54 -14.35 -6.20
C LEU A 254 5.95 -15.74 -5.94
N LEU A 255 4.62 -15.85 -5.86
CA LEU A 255 3.93 -17.13 -5.73
C LEU A 255 4.19 -18.02 -6.93
N MET A 256 4.04 -17.52 -8.17
CA MET A 256 4.30 -18.28 -9.39
C MET A 256 5.75 -18.71 -9.50
N LEU A 257 6.73 -17.85 -9.22
CA LEU A 257 8.16 -18.20 -9.16
C LEU A 257 8.48 -19.26 -8.10
N SER A 258 7.59 -19.42 -7.13
CA SER A 258 7.70 -20.41 -6.05
C SER A 258 6.92 -21.71 -6.33
N GLY A 259 6.33 -21.84 -7.51
CA GLY A 259 5.56 -23.04 -7.90
C GLY A 259 4.10 -23.03 -7.48
N ILE A 260 3.55 -21.88 -7.09
CA ILE A 260 2.13 -21.71 -6.72
C ILE A 260 1.43 -20.85 -7.76
N GLY A 261 0.51 -21.42 -8.51
CA GLY A 261 -0.22 -20.71 -9.57
C GLY A 261 -0.91 -21.67 -10.53
N PRO A 262 -1.42 -21.17 -11.68
CA PRO A 262 -2.04 -22.03 -12.69
C PRO A 262 -1.04 -23.06 -13.24
N SER A 263 -1.37 -24.35 -13.10
CA SER A 263 -0.44 -25.46 -13.43
C SER A 263 0.07 -25.43 -14.85
N ASP A 264 -0.79 -25.15 -15.82
CA ASP A 264 -0.42 -25.10 -17.23
C ASP A 264 0.58 -23.99 -17.53
N HIS A 265 0.35 -22.80 -16.96
CA HIS A 265 1.24 -21.65 -17.10
C HIS A 265 2.61 -21.93 -16.45
N LEU A 266 2.63 -22.49 -15.24
CA LEU A 266 3.89 -22.83 -14.56
C LEU A 266 4.71 -23.86 -15.36
N GLN A 267 4.04 -24.86 -15.94
CA GLN A 267 4.66 -25.86 -16.80
C GLN A 267 5.25 -25.23 -18.08
N GLU A 268 4.52 -24.33 -18.73
CA GLU A 268 5.02 -23.59 -19.91
C GLU A 268 6.27 -22.76 -19.59
N MET A 269 6.34 -22.21 -18.37
CA MET A 269 7.48 -21.42 -17.88
C MET A 269 8.63 -22.29 -17.34
N GLY A 270 8.47 -23.61 -17.29
CA GLY A 270 9.48 -24.54 -16.76
C GLY A 270 9.67 -24.45 -15.25
N ILE A 271 8.61 -24.06 -14.53
CA ILE A 271 8.61 -23.95 -13.06
C ILE A 271 7.95 -25.20 -12.48
N ASP A 272 8.61 -25.83 -11.53
CA ASP A 272 8.09 -27.01 -10.83
C ASP A 272 6.85 -26.65 -10.01
N LEU A 273 5.78 -27.42 -10.18
CA LEU A 273 4.52 -27.20 -9.50
C LEU A 273 4.59 -27.64 -8.03
N VAL A 274 4.29 -26.72 -7.12
CA VAL A 274 4.08 -26.99 -5.70
C VAL A 274 2.59 -27.08 -5.40
N LEU A 275 1.78 -26.13 -5.91
CA LEU A 275 0.34 -26.10 -5.72
C LEU A 275 -0.35 -25.47 -6.94
N ASP A 276 -1.30 -26.23 -7.53
CA ASP A 276 -2.18 -25.67 -8.55
C ASP A 276 -3.20 -24.71 -7.91
N LEU A 277 -3.07 -23.43 -8.23
CA LEU A 277 -3.93 -22.37 -7.70
C LEU A 277 -4.29 -21.37 -8.81
N PRO A 278 -5.36 -21.65 -9.58
CA PRO A 278 -5.73 -20.86 -10.76
C PRO A 278 -6.05 -19.38 -10.49
N GLY A 279 -6.33 -19.02 -9.23
CA GLY A 279 -6.61 -17.64 -8.83
C GLY A 279 -5.37 -16.77 -8.62
N VAL A 280 -4.16 -17.29 -8.83
CA VAL A 280 -2.91 -16.52 -8.75
C VAL A 280 -2.53 -16.00 -10.13
N GLY A 281 -2.46 -14.64 -10.26
CA GLY A 281 -2.05 -13.97 -11.49
C GLY A 281 -3.14 -13.26 -12.25
#